data_603d89b105d83810d7a1b401a9b201a3
#
_entry.id   603d89b105d83810d7a1b401a9b201a3
#
_cell.length_a   1.000
_cell.length_b   1.000
_cell.length_c   1.000
_cell.angle_alpha   90.00
_cell.angle_beta   90.00
_cell.angle_gamma   90.00
#
_symmetry.space_group_name_H-M   'P 1'
#
loop_
_entity.id
_entity.type
_entity.pdbx_description
1 polymer ?
#
loop_
_entity_poly.entity_id
_entity_poly.type
_entity_poly.pdbx_seq_one_letter_code
_entity_poly.pdbx_strand_id
1 'polypeptide(L)'
;MSFVSVEKLQKSYAGSPVFDDIDCQIQRGEFVTLLGPSGCGKSTLLRCIAGLTPVDSGRILLDGHDLVPLSPQKRGIGMVFQSYALFPNMTVEQNVAFGLRMQKTPAEESRTRVREVLELVELGSFAGRYPHQLSGGQCQRVALARSLVTRPRLLLLDEPLSALDARIRKHLREQIRAIQRELGLTTIFVTHDQEEALTMSDRIFLINQGRIVQSGDAETLYTAPVDLFAAGFIGNYNLLDADSASRLLQRPVSSRLAIRPESISLSLTGELDGQVRSHSLLGNVIRYRVEVRGVELVVDVLNRSSEDLHADGQRVSLAIDPTALREVA
;
A
#
# COMPACT_ATOMS: atom_id res chain seq x y z
N MET A 1 -20.43 -13.77 2.23
CA MET A 1 -21.05 -12.46 1.94
C MET A 1 -20.02 -11.40 2.24
N SER A 2 -19.85 -10.42 1.34
CA SER A 2 -18.89 -9.30 1.54
C SER A 2 -19.33 -8.46 2.74
N PHE A 3 -18.35 -7.98 3.51
CA PHE A 3 -18.60 -7.09 4.64
C PHE A 3 -18.68 -5.62 4.21
N VAL A 4 -17.80 -5.21 3.28
CA VAL A 4 -17.91 -3.93 2.58
C VAL A 4 -18.11 -4.20 1.10
N SER A 5 -19.09 -3.56 0.47
CA SER A 5 -19.32 -3.60 -0.98
C SER A 5 -19.40 -2.18 -1.50
N VAL A 6 -18.59 -1.87 -2.48
CA VAL A 6 -18.66 -0.64 -3.27
C VAL A 6 -19.16 -1.04 -4.65
N GLU A 7 -20.25 -0.42 -5.10
CA GLU A 7 -20.95 -0.83 -6.32
C GLU A 7 -21.13 0.36 -7.24
N LYS A 8 -20.54 0.29 -8.43
CA LYS A 8 -20.62 1.28 -9.53
C LYS A 8 -20.43 2.72 -9.02
N LEU A 9 -19.45 2.90 -8.13
CA LEU A 9 -19.24 4.19 -7.49
C LEU A 9 -18.61 5.18 -8.45
N GLN A 10 -19.19 6.37 -8.53
CA GLN A 10 -18.71 7.46 -9.38
C GLN A 10 -18.45 8.73 -8.56
N LYS A 11 -17.38 9.44 -8.92
CA LYS A 11 -17.05 10.74 -8.36
C LYS A 11 -16.33 11.62 -9.36
N SER A 12 -16.80 12.85 -9.47
CA SER A 12 -16.17 13.92 -10.26
C SER A 12 -16.06 15.22 -9.47
N TYR A 13 -15.12 16.09 -9.88
CA TYR A 13 -15.01 17.46 -9.40
C TYR A 13 -15.00 18.40 -10.61
N ALA A 14 -15.92 19.35 -10.62
CA ALA A 14 -16.07 20.34 -11.70
C ALA A 14 -16.07 19.69 -13.11
N GLY A 15 -16.74 18.55 -13.26
CA GLY A 15 -16.85 17.83 -14.52
C GLY A 15 -15.66 16.90 -14.86
N SER A 16 -14.58 16.94 -14.08
CA SER A 16 -13.44 16.03 -14.25
C SER A 16 -13.65 14.76 -13.41
N PRO A 17 -13.71 13.55 -14.00
CA PRO A 17 -13.89 12.33 -13.26
C PRO A 17 -12.64 12.02 -12.41
N VAL A 18 -12.85 11.68 -11.14
CA VAL A 18 -11.80 11.16 -10.25
C VAL A 18 -11.78 9.64 -10.35
N PHE A 19 -12.94 9.04 -10.33
CA PHE A 19 -13.16 7.64 -10.64
C PHE A 19 -14.57 7.44 -11.22
N ASP A 20 -14.65 6.46 -12.08
CA ASP A 20 -15.86 6.07 -12.77
C ASP A 20 -15.99 4.54 -12.70
N ASP A 21 -17.15 4.06 -12.23
CA ASP A 21 -17.47 2.64 -12.13
C ASP A 21 -16.52 1.83 -11.24
N ILE A 22 -16.28 2.29 -10.01
CA ILE A 22 -15.50 1.51 -9.03
C ILE A 22 -16.39 0.45 -8.40
N ASP A 23 -15.97 -0.81 -8.57
CA ASP A 23 -16.54 -1.98 -7.94
C ASP A 23 -15.50 -2.71 -7.09
N CYS A 24 -15.78 -2.91 -5.81
CA CYS A 24 -14.95 -3.76 -4.96
C CYS A 24 -15.72 -4.35 -3.78
N GLN A 25 -15.24 -5.50 -3.31
CA GLN A 25 -15.81 -6.21 -2.18
C GLN A 25 -14.70 -6.56 -1.19
N ILE A 26 -14.97 -6.39 0.11
CA ILE A 26 -13.99 -6.65 1.18
C ILE A 26 -14.66 -7.57 2.19
N GLN A 27 -13.93 -8.58 2.64
CA GLN A 27 -14.42 -9.55 3.63
C GLN A 27 -14.27 -9.01 5.06
N ARG A 28 -15.03 -9.57 6.00
CA ARG A 28 -14.91 -9.22 7.41
C ARG A 28 -13.53 -9.61 7.94
N GLY A 29 -12.88 -8.70 8.67
CA GLY A 29 -11.54 -8.91 9.25
C GLY A 29 -10.39 -8.81 8.24
N GLU A 30 -10.67 -8.55 6.97
CA GLU A 30 -9.67 -8.41 5.91
C GLU A 30 -8.92 -7.08 6.04
N PHE A 31 -7.60 -7.11 5.84
CA PHE A 31 -6.76 -5.94 5.68
C PHE A 31 -6.52 -5.70 4.18
N VAL A 32 -7.18 -4.69 3.65
CA VAL A 32 -7.12 -4.37 2.23
C VAL A 32 -6.33 -3.09 2.00
N THR A 33 -5.45 -3.08 1.01
CA THR A 33 -4.73 -1.87 0.61
C THR A 33 -5.22 -1.36 -0.75
N LEU A 34 -5.50 -0.05 -0.79
CA LEU A 34 -5.65 0.70 -2.03
C LEU A 34 -4.28 1.26 -2.42
N LEU A 35 -3.66 0.70 -3.45
CA LEU A 35 -2.33 1.03 -3.92
C LEU A 35 -2.40 1.73 -5.28
N GLY A 36 -1.50 2.66 -5.56
CA GLY A 36 -1.41 3.32 -6.86
C GLY A 36 -0.69 4.66 -6.79
N PRO A 37 -0.43 5.31 -7.93
CA PRO A 37 0.26 6.61 -7.97
C PRO A 37 -0.53 7.72 -7.28
N SER A 38 0.15 8.83 -6.98
CA SER A 38 -0.49 10.01 -6.43
C SER A 38 -1.54 10.56 -7.40
N GLY A 39 -2.69 11.00 -6.87
CA GLY A 39 -3.76 11.58 -7.68
C GLY A 39 -4.70 10.59 -8.38
N CYS A 40 -4.52 9.27 -8.25
CA CYS A 40 -5.39 8.28 -8.91
C CYS A 40 -6.76 8.05 -8.22
N GLY A 41 -7.11 8.81 -7.16
CA GLY A 41 -8.43 8.77 -6.52
C GLY A 41 -8.53 7.99 -5.21
N LYS A 42 -7.47 7.35 -4.70
CA LYS A 42 -7.48 6.51 -3.47
C LYS A 42 -8.07 7.22 -2.23
N SER A 43 -7.49 8.35 -1.85
CA SER A 43 -7.98 9.13 -0.69
C SER A 43 -9.39 9.67 -0.90
N THR A 44 -9.77 9.99 -2.15
CA THR A 44 -11.14 10.39 -2.47
C THR A 44 -12.12 9.23 -2.26
N LEU A 45 -11.78 8.03 -2.73
CA LEU A 45 -12.57 6.82 -2.49
C LEU A 45 -12.72 6.55 -0.99
N LEU A 46 -11.62 6.63 -0.24
CA LEU A 46 -11.64 6.46 1.21
C LEU A 46 -12.56 7.48 1.90
N ARG A 47 -12.50 8.76 1.49
CA ARG A 47 -13.36 9.83 2.02
C ARG A 47 -14.83 9.66 1.63
N CYS A 48 -15.13 9.10 0.47
CA CYS A 48 -16.49 8.72 0.08
C CYS A 48 -17.03 7.62 0.99
N ILE A 49 -16.24 6.60 1.28
CA ILE A 49 -16.60 5.52 2.21
C ILE A 49 -16.84 6.08 3.62
N ALA A 50 -15.98 7.00 4.09
CA ALA A 50 -16.15 7.68 5.38
C ALA A 50 -17.35 8.62 5.44
N GLY A 51 -17.91 9.03 4.29
CA GLY A 51 -19.00 10.02 4.18
C GLY A 51 -18.54 11.46 4.30
N LEU A 52 -17.24 11.71 4.19
CA LEU A 52 -16.65 13.06 4.21
C LEU A 52 -16.74 13.75 2.85
N THR A 53 -16.93 12.98 1.79
CA THR A 53 -17.13 13.45 0.42
C THR A 53 -18.39 12.79 -0.13
N PRO A 54 -19.35 13.53 -0.67
CA PRO A 54 -20.52 12.95 -1.30
C PRO A 54 -20.12 12.21 -2.59
N VAL A 55 -20.80 11.10 -2.87
CA VAL A 55 -20.70 10.37 -4.13
C VAL A 55 -21.66 10.96 -5.16
N ASP A 56 -21.34 10.83 -6.45
CA ASP A 56 -22.22 11.32 -7.51
C ASP A 56 -23.24 10.24 -7.89
N SER A 57 -22.82 8.97 -7.88
CA SER A 57 -23.71 7.79 -8.06
C SER A 57 -23.08 6.54 -7.49
N GLY A 58 -23.83 5.43 -7.49
CA GLY A 58 -23.40 4.14 -6.95
C GLY A 58 -23.79 3.95 -5.49
N ARG A 59 -23.35 2.82 -4.90
CA ARG A 59 -23.68 2.43 -3.52
C ARG A 59 -22.44 2.03 -2.74
N ILE A 60 -22.52 2.23 -1.43
CA ILE A 60 -21.49 1.76 -0.48
C ILE A 60 -22.25 1.01 0.62
N LEU A 61 -22.06 -0.30 0.66
CA LEU A 61 -22.71 -1.16 1.65
C LEU A 61 -21.73 -1.60 2.73
N LEU A 62 -22.15 -1.56 3.98
CA LEU A 62 -21.43 -2.14 5.11
C LEU A 62 -22.35 -3.14 5.79
N ASP A 63 -22.01 -4.43 5.73
CA ASP A 63 -22.81 -5.52 6.27
C ASP A 63 -24.27 -5.48 5.73
N GLY A 64 -24.40 -5.24 4.43
CA GLY A 64 -25.66 -5.12 3.72
C GLY A 64 -26.42 -3.79 3.88
N HIS A 65 -25.94 -2.86 4.72
CA HIS A 65 -26.59 -1.57 4.95
C HIS A 65 -25.95 -0.47 4.09
N ASP A 66 -26.77 0.29 3.37
CA ASP A 66 -26.28 1.39 2.55
C ASP A 66 -25.81 2.56 3.42
N LEU A 67 -24.54 2.95 3.22
CA LEU A 67 -23.90 4.05 3.94
C LEU A 67 -24.10 5.42 3.25
N VAL A 68 -24.45 5.46 1.96
CA VAL A 68 -24.52 6.71 1.20
C VAL A 68 -25.45 7.74 1.86
N PRO A 69 -26.66 7.38 2.31
CA PRO A 69 -27.57 8.34 2.95
C PRO A 69 -27.17 8.73 4.38
N LEU A 70 -26.17 8.06 4.97
CA LEU A 70 -25.80 8.28 6.37
C LEU A 70 -24.73 9.36 6.51
N SER A 71 -24.91 10.23 7.51
CA SER A 71 -23.84 11.16 7.91
C SER A 71 -22.62 10.41 8.45
N PRO A 72 -21.39 10.97 8.37
CA PRO A 72 -20.15 10.29 8.81
C PRO A 72 -20.24 9.69 10.21
N GLN A 73 -20.84 10.41 11.16
CA GLN A 73 -20.97 9.99 12.57
C GLN A 73 -21.84 8.73 12.76
N LYS A 74 -22.75 8.46 11.79
CA LYS A 74 -23.68 7.31 11.85
C LYS A 74 -23.16 6.07 11.12
N ARG A 75 -22.02 6.18 10.41
CA ARG A 75 -21.45 5.06 9.63
C ARG A 75 -20.73 4.03 10.48
N GLY A 76 -20.37 4.35 11.75
CA GLY A 76 -19.61 3.44 12.62
C GLY A 76 -18.19 3.16 12.11
N ILE A 77 -17.57 4.14 11.45
CA ILE A 77 -16.26 4.04 10.81
C ILE A 77 -15.24 4.84 11.63
N GLY A 78 -14.07 4.24 11.87
CA GLY A 78 -12.89 4.94 12.38
C GLY A 78 -12.01 5.39 11.22
N MET A 79 -11.43 6.60 11.30
CA MET A 79 -10.54 7.10 10.27
C MET A 79 -9.30 7.74 10.87
N VAL A 80 -8.14 7.42 10.30
CA VAL A 80 -6.86 8.09 10.54
C VAL A 80 -6.48 8.85 9.28
N PHE A 81 -6.26 10.15 9.42
CA PHE A 81 -5.88 11.05 8.32
C PHE A 81 -4.36 11.11 8.16
N GLN A 82 -3.90 11.43 6.98
CA GLN A 82 -2.48 11.64 6.65
C GLN A 82 -1.78 12.65 7.58
N SER A 83 -2.47 13.74 7.95
CA SER A 83 -1.97 14.77 8.87
C SER A 83 -2.17 14.45 10.35
N TYR A 84 -2.65 13.22 10.66
CA TYR A 84 -3.07 12.78 12.01
C TYR A 84 -4.24 13.58 12.60
N ALA A 85 -4.41 14.84 12.25
CA ALA A 85 -5.49 15.76 12.64
C ALA A 85 -5.77 15.75 14.16
N LEU A 86 -4.72 15.76 14.98
CA LEU A 86 -4.85 15.84 16.44
C LEU A 86 -5.27 17.23 16.87
N PHE A 87 -6.06 17.30 17.94
CA PHE A 87 -6.43 18.56 18.56
C PHE A 87 -5.25 19.10 19.38
N PRO A 88 -4.61 20.21 18.94
CA PRO A 88 -3.36 20.68 19.53
C PRO A 88 -3.50 21.14 21.00
N ASN A 89 -4.70 21.58 21.37
CA ASN A 89 -5.03 22.11 22.71
C ASN A 89 -5.57 21.02 23.66
N MET A 90 -5.50 19.75 23.26
CA MET A 90 -5.93 18.61 24.07
C MET A 90 -4.74 17.69 24.34
N THR A 91 -4.70 17.11 25.53
CA THR A 91 -3.74 16.05 25.85
C THR A 91 -3.99 14.79 25.02
N VAL A 92 -3.07 13.82 25.06
CA VAL A 92 -3.23 12.50 24.44
C VAL A 92 -4.53 11.83 24.90
N GLU A 93 -4.73 11.74 26.21
CA GLU A 93 -5.96 11.17 26.80
C GLU A 93 -7.22 11.89 26.30
N GLN A 94 -7.20 13.23 26.28
CA GLN A 94 -8.34 14.04 25.84
C GLN A 94 -8.62 13.87 24.33
N ASN A 95 -7.57 13.77 23.50
CA ASN A 95 -7.70 13.46 22.08
C ASN A 95 -8.38 12.11 21.87
N VAL A 96 -7.93 11.07 22.57
CA VAL A 96 -8.48 9.72 22.46
C VAL A 96 -9.92 9.70 22.98
N ALA A 97 -10.20 10.31 24.15
CA ALA A 97 -11.53 10.35 24.73
C ALA A 97 -12.57 11.16 23.93
N PHE A 98 -12.14 11.95 22.94
CA PHE A 98 -13.02 12.90 22.25
C PHE A 98 -14.23 12.22 21.58
N GLY A 99 -14.02 11.10 20.88
CA GLY A 99 -15.08 10.33 20.21
C GLY A 99 -16.10 9.78 21.21
N LEU A 100 -15.65 9.27 22.34
CA LEU A 100 -16.53 8.74 23.41
C LEU A 100 -17.38 9.85 24.05
N ARG A 101 -16.81 11.04 24.22
CA ARG A 101 -17.58 12.22 24.70
C ARG A 101 -18.71 12.59 23.73
N MET A 102 -18.43 12.56 22.43
CA MET A 102 -19.46 12.84 21.41
C MET A 102 -20.56 11.77 21.41
N GLN A 103 -20.21 10.52 21.71
CA GLN A 103 -21.16 9.41 21.89
C GLN A 103 -21.89 9.43 23.24
N LYS A 104 -21.57 10.38 24.14
CA LYS A 104 -22.11 10.48 25.49
C LYS A 104 -21.86 9.22 26.33
N THR A 105 -20.72 8.55 26.12
CA THR A 105 -20.31 7.36 26.89
C THR A 105 -20.11 7.74 28.37
N PRO A 106 -20.56 6.91 29.32
CA PRO A 106 -20.37 7.14 30.76
C PRO A 106 -18.90 7.35 31.13
N ALA A 107 -18.62 8.25 32.08
CA ALA A 107 -17.26 8.67 32.42
C ALA A 107 -16.33 7.50 32.81
N GLU A 108 -16.81 6.56 33.62
CA GLU A 108 -16.02 5.39 34.07
C GLU A 108 -15.68 4.45 32.89
N GLU A 109 -16.67 4.18 32.04
CA GLU A 109 -16.46 3.37 30.82
C GLU A 109 -15.47 4.08 29.86
N SER A 110 -15.61 5.39 29.71
CA SER A 110 -14.71 6.19 28.89
C SER A 110 -13.26 6.10 29.39
N ARG A 111 -13.04 6.27 30.71
CA ARG A 111 -11.70 6.13 31.32
C ARG A 111 -11.09 4.75 31.08
N THR A 112 -11.88 3.70 31.28
CA THR A 112 -11.42 2.33 31.06
C THR A 112 -11.01 2.09 29.62
N ARG A 113 -11.88 2.43 28.64
CA ARG A 113 -11.58 2.26 27.21
C ARG A 113 -10.37 3.07 26.76
N VAL A 114 -10.23 4.32 27.24
CA VAL A 114 -9.07 5.17 26.91
C VAL A 114 -7.78 4.55 27.43
N ARG A 115 -7.76 4.05 28.66
CA ARG A 115 -6.59 3.38 29.22
C ARG A 115 -6.23 2.14 28.40
N GLU A 116 -7.20 1.25 28.15
CA GLU A 116 -7.00 0.03 27.37
C GLU A 116 -6.39 0.33 25.99
N VAL A 117 -6.94 1.30 25.25
CA VAL A 117 -6.44 1.61 23.91
C VAL A 117 -5.09 2.32 23.93
N LEU A 118 -4.79 3.13 24.97
CA LEU A 118 -3.46 3.74 25.12
C LEU A 118 -2.39 2.69 25.47
N GLU A 119 -2.72 1.67 26.21
CA GLU A 119 -1.83 0.52 26.45
C GLU A 119 -1.60 -0.27 25.17
N LEU A 120 -2.67 -0.54 24.39
CA LEU A 120 -2.60 -1.23 23.09
C LEU A 120 -1.65 -0.55 22.09
N VAL A 121 -1.61 0.79 22.09
CA VAL A 121 -0.71 1.56 21.20
C VAL A 121 0.59 1.98 21.90
N GLU A 122 0.92 1.46 23.08
CA GLU A 122 2.13 1.73 23.87
C GLU A 122 2.31 3.22 24.23
N LEU A 123 1.23 3.91 24.56
CA LEU A 123 1.22 5.33 24.91
C LEU A 123 0.69 5.62 26.32
N GLY A 124 0.55 4.62 27.19
CA GLY A 124 0.03 4.80 28.56
C GLY A 124 0.76 5.89 29.36
N SER A 125 2.10 5.92 29.30
CA SER A 125 2.92 6.93 30.01
C SER A 125 2.86 8.34 29.39
N PHE A 126 2.23 8.50 28.24
CA PHE A 126 2.13 9.77 27.48
C PHE A 126 0.74 10.42 27.62
N ALA A 127 -0.19 9.85 28.36
CA ALA A 127 -1.60 10.28 28.48
C ALA A 127 -1.78 11.79 28.76
N GLY A 128 -0.94 12.37 29.63
CA GLY A 128 -0.98 13.80 29.98
C GLY A 128 -0.23 14.74 29.04
N ARG A 129 0.48 14.25 28.01
CA ARG A 129 1.23 15.08 27.07
C ARG A 129 0.34 15.69 26.00
N TYR A 130 0.79 16.82 25.45
CA TYR A 130 0.17 17.47 24.30
C TYR A 130 0.84 17.04 22.98
N PRO A 131 0.16 17.16 21.81
CA PRO A 131 0.71 16.76 20.53
C PRO A 131 2.07 17.36 20.18
N HIS A 132 2.32 18.62 20.53
CA HIS A 132 3.62 19.29 20.30
C HIS A 132 4.79 18.71 21.12
N GLN A 133 4.51 17.85 22.11
CA GLN A 133 5.52 17.18 22.95
C GLN A 133 5.80 15.74 22.47
N LEU A 134 5.23 15.34 21.32
CA LEU A 134 5.29 13.99 20.79
C LEU A 134 6.09 13.94 19.48
N SER A 135 6.74 12.80 19.23
CA SER A 135 7.28 12.50 17.90
C SER A 135 6.17 12.22 16.88
N GLY A 136 6.50 12.27 15.58
CA GLY A 136 5.55 11.95 14.51
C GLY A 136 4.89 10.57 14.67
N GLY A 137 5.69 9.54 14.99
CA GLY A 137 5.17 8.20 15.24
C GLY A 137 4.29 8.10 16.48
N GLN A 138 4.56 8.89 17.52
CA GLN A 138 3.68 8.99 18.69
C GLN A 138 2.36 9.69 18.33
N CYS A 139 2.40 10.77 17.57
CA CYS A 139 1.19 11.45 17.07
C CYS A 139 0.32 10.51 16.24
N GLN A 140 0.93 9.70 15.38
CA GLN A 140 0.22 8.70 14.59
C GLN A 140 -0.46 7.65 15.50
N ARG A 141 0.24 7.12 16.50
CA ARG A 141 -0.34 6.18 17.46
C ARG A 141 -1.49 6.78 18.26
N VAL A 142 -1.43 8.07 18.61
CA VAL A 142 -2.56 8.79 19.22
C VAL A 142 -3.76 8.86 18.26
N ALA A 143 -3.54 9.16 16.97
CA ALA A 143 -4.61 9.20 15.98
C ALA A 143 -5.24 7.82 15.76
N LEU A 144 -4.42 6.76 15.77
CA LEU A 144 -4.90 5.37 15.72
C LEU A 144 -5.74 5.05 16.96
N ALA A 145 -5.25 5.32 18.16
CA ALA A 145 -5.96 5.11 19.41
C ALA A 145 -7.31 5.85 19.45
N ARG A 146 -7.33 7.11 18.99
CA ARG A 146 -8.57 7.92 18.88
C ARG A 146 -9.61 7.28 17.95
N SER A 147 -9.17 6.63 16.88
CA SER A 147 -10.09 5.93 15.97
C SER A 147 -10.57 4.60 16.55
N LEU A 148 -9.71 3.86 17.27
CA LEU A 148 -10.02 2.53 17.83
C LEU A 148 -10.89 2.58 19.08
N VAL A 149 -10.77 3.63 19.93
CA VAL A 149 -11.48 3.72 21.21
C VAL A 149 -13.00 3.68 21.06
N THR A 150 -13.53 4.11 19.91
CA THR A 150 -14.95 4.07 19.59
C THR A 150 -15.44 2.70 19.14
N ARG A 151 -14.55 1.70 19.04
CA ARG A 151 -14.81 0.34 18.55
C ARG A 151 -15.50 0.33 17.19
N PRO A 152 -14.85 0.89 16.16
CA PRO A 152 -15.45 1.01 14.83
C PRO A 152 -15.64 -0.35 14.18
N ARG A 153 -16.62 -0.45 13.27
CA ARG A 153 -16.85 -1.66 12.46
C ARG A 153 -15.85 -1.76 11.30
N LEU A 154 -15.35 -0.62 10.82
CA LEU A 154 -14.41 -0.49 9.72
C LEU A 154 -13.37 0.58 10.07
N LEU A 155 -12.10 0.30 9.85
CA LEU A 155 -11.00 1.24 10.03
C LEU A 155 -10.47 1.70 8.68
N LEU A 156 -10.37 3.00 8.50
CA LEU A 156 -9.83 3.64 7.30
C LEU A 156 -8.53 4.37 7.65
N LEU A 157 -7.46 4.07 6.91
CA LEU A 157 -6.12 4.64 7.13
C LEU A 157 -5.67 5.34 5.84
N ASP A 158 -5.68 6.69 5.83
CA ASP A 158 -5.32 7.53 4.67
C ASP A 158 -3.85 7.93 4.74
N GLU A 159 -2.96 7.20 4.06
CA GLU A 159 -1.50 7.38 4.03
C GLU A 159 -0.86 7.62 5.43
N PRO A 160 -1.16 6.80 6.43
CA PRO A 160 -0.82 7.11 7.81
C PRO A 160 0.69 7.11 8.10
N LEU A 161 1.50 6.52 7.21
CA LEU A 161 2.94 6.33 7.42
C LEU A 161 3.81 7.25 6.55
N SER A 162 3.20 8.04 5.65
CA SER A 162 3.93 8.81 4.62
C SER A 162 4.88 9.88 5.18
N ALA A 163 4.56 10.46 6.36
CA ALA A 163 5.36 11.52 6.98
C ALA A 163 6.47 11.02 7.93
N LEU A 164 6.74 9.71 7.97
CA LEU A 164 7.65 9.08 8.92
C LEU A 164 8.94 8.61 8.26
N ASP A 165 10.04 8.58 9.04
CA ASP A 165 11.28 7.96 8.60
C ASP A 165 11.16 6.43 8.45
N ALA A 166 12.07 5.82 7.68
CA ALA A 166 12.00 4.41 7.30
C ALA A 166 12.00 3.44 8.50
N ARG A 167 12.77 3.76 9.57
CA ARG A 167 12.87 2.88 10.75
C ARG A 167 11.58 2.89 11.56
N ILE A 168 11.04 4.07 11.81
CA ILE A 168 9.76 4.25 12.52
C ILE A 168 8.63 3.64 11.71
N ARG A 169 8.63 3.84 10.38
CA ARG A 169 7.62 3.29 9.46
C ARG A 169 7.54 1.77 9.54
N LYS A 170 8.69 1.07 9.50
CA LYS A 170 8.73 -0.40 9.60
C LYS A 170 8.08 -0.89 10.91
N HIS A 171 8.46 -0.33 12.03
CA HIS A 171 7.91 -0.71 13.33
C HIS A 171 6.40 -0.47 13.44
N LEU A 172 5.93 0.67 12.93
CA LEU A 172 4.49 0.99 12.95
C LEU A 172 3.66 0.13 12.01
N ARG A 173 4.20 -0.30 10.87
CA ARG A 173 3.55 -1.31 10.01
C ARG A 173 3.24 -2.58 10.80
N GLU A 174 4.24 -3.10 11.48
CA GLU A 174 4.12 -4.32 12.30
C GLU A 174 3.08 -4.13 13.41
N GLN A 175 3.11 -3.00 14.12
CA GLN A 175 2.13 -2.68 15.17
C GLN A 175 0.70 -2.56 14.63
N ILE A 176 0.48 -1.80 13.56
CA ILE A 176 -0.86 -1.64 12.95
C ILE A 176 -1.42 -3.00 12.55
N ARG A 177 -0.61 -3.86 11.94
CA ARG A 177 -1.05 -5.19 11.52
C ARG A 177 -1.35 -6.10 12.71
N ALA A 178 -0.52 -6.05 13.77
CA ALA A 178 -0.76 -6.80 15.02
C ALA A 178 -2.08 -6.39 15.65
N ILE A 179 -2.32 -5.10 15.85
CA ILE A 179 -3.56 -4.54 16.42
C ILE A 179 -4.78 -4.96 15.57
N GLN A 180 -4.68 -4.86 14.24
CA GLN A 180 -5.76 -5.23 13.35
C GLN A 180 -6.14 -6.71 13.49
N ARG A 181 -5.13 -7.60 13.58
CA ARG A 181 -5.34 -9.05 13.78
C ARG A 181 -5.93 -9.35 15.15
N GLU A 182 -5.40 -8.74 16.20
CA GLU A 182 -5.87 -8.94 17.59
C GLU A 182 -7.35 -8.55 17.73
N LEU A 183 -7.74 -7.43 17.10
CA LEU A 183 -9.13 -6.94 17.14
C LEU A 183 -10.05 -7.57 16.10
N GLY A 184 -9.54 -8.35 15.14
CA GLY A 184 -10.29 -8.88 13.99
C GLY A 184 -10.94 -7.78 13.15
N LEU A 185 -10.30 -6.60 13.04
CA LEU A 185 -10.91 -5.40 12.50
C LEU A 185 -10.74 -5.34 10.97
N THR A 186 -11.86 -5.15 10.25
CA THR A 186 -11.79 -4.89 8.81
C THR A 186 -11.12 -3.54 8.57
N THR A 187 -10.10 -3.49 7.71
CA THR A 187 -9.28 -2.29 7.52
C THR A 187 -9.07 -2.00 6.05
N ILE A 188 -9.25 -0.74 5.65
CA ILE A 188 -8.84 -0.22 4.34
C ILE A 188 -7.68 0.75 4.56
N PHE A 189 -6.55 0.43 3.96
CA PHE A 189 -5.31 1.17 4.05
C PHE A 189 -4.99 1.81 2.70
N VAL A 190 -4.65 3.09 2.68
CA VAL A 190 -4.22 3.79 1.48
C VAL A 190 -2.74 4.06 1.55
N THR A 191 -2.02 3.72 0.50
CA THR A 191 -0.61 4.05 0.35
C THR A 191 -0.22 4.18 -1.13
N HIS A 192 0.91 4.79 -1.39
CA HIS A 192 1.63 4.75 -2.67
C HIS A 192 2.94 3.94 -2.55
N ASP A 193 3.25 3.43 -1.37
CA ASP A 193 4.43 2.61 -1.08
C ASP A 193 4.11 1.12 -1.32
N GLN A 194 4.86 0.51 -2.25
CA GLN A 194 4.68 -0.89 -2.63
C GLN A 194 5.06 -1.84 -1.49
N GLU A 195 6.12 -1.53 -0.74
CA GLU A 195 6.56 -2.36 0.38
C GLU A 195 5.50 -2.43 1.47
N GLU A 196 4.84 -1.31 1.77
CA GLU A 196 3.72 -1.28 2.70
C GLU A 196 2.58 -2.19 2.23
N ALA A 197 2.16 -2.04 0.97
CA ALA A 197 1.08 -2.83 0.41
C ALA A 197 1.40 -4.34 0.41
N LEU A 198 2.58 -4.72 -0.09
CA LEU A 198 2.98 -6.12 -0.21
C LEU A 198 3.19 -6.83 1.13
N THR A 199 3.58 -6.07 2.20
CA THR A 199 3.89 -6.67 3.51
C THR A 199 2.72 -6.70 4.49
N MET A 200 1.76 -5.79 4.34
CA MET A 200 0.67 -5.64 5.31
C MET A 200 -0.65 -6.26 4.88
N SER A 201 -0.89 -6.42 3.57
CA SER A 201 -2.23 -6.68 3.05
C SER A 201 -2.56 -8.17 2.93
N ASP A 202 -3.81 -8.50 3.21
CA ASP A 202 -4.39 -9.78 2.78
C ASP A 202 -4.74 -9.72 1.30
N ARG A 203 -5.16 -8.50 0.82
CA ARG A 203 -5.45 -8.23 -0.57
C ARG A 203 -5.17 -6.77 -0.92
N ILE A 204 -4.73 -6.55 -2.15
CA ILE A 204 -4.39 -5.24 -2.69
C ILE A 204 -5.31 -4.94 -3.87
N PHE A 205 -5.84 -3.72 -3.92
CA PHE A 205 -6.47 -3.15 -5.11
C PHE A 205 -5.50 -2.13 -5.72
N LEU A 206 -4.94 -2.47 -6.88
CA LEU A 206 -4.11 -1.55 -7.64
C LEU A 206 -5.00 -0.60 -8.44
N ILE A 207 -4.89 0.69 -8.13
CA ILE A 207 -5.73 1.74 -8.73
C ILE A 207 -4.87 2.62 -9.64
N ASN A 208 -5.34 2.83 -10.86
CA ASN A 208 -4.75 3.76 -11.80
C ASN A 208 -5.87 4.52 -12.53
N GLN A 209 -5.69 5.84 -12.70
CA GLN A 209 -6.61 6.70 -13.43
C GLN A 209 -8.09 6.48 -13.06
N GLY A 210 -8.37 6.36 -11.76
CA GLY A 210 -9.72 6.20 -11.24
C GLY A 210 -10.36 4.83 -11.46
N ARG A 211 -9.58 3.78 -11.80
CA ARG A 211 -10.07 2.42 -12.00
C ARG A 211 -9.23 1.42 -11.23
N ILE A 212 -9.85 0.33 -10.80
CA ILE A 212 -9.13 -0.84 -10.27
C ILE A 212 -8.58 -1.62 -11.46
N VAL A 213 -7.25 -1.58 -11.62
CA VAL A 213 -6.54 -2.27 -12.72
C VAL A 213 -6.39 -3.75 -12.41
N GLN A 214 -6.01 -4.05 -11.17
CA GLN A 214 -5.81 -5.43 -10.71
C GLN A 214 -6.14 -5.54 -9.24
N SER A 215 -6.64 -6.70 -8.82
CA SER A 215 -6.79 -7.03 -7.40
C SER A 215 -6.34 -8.46 -7.13
N GLY A 216 -5.71 -8.69 -5.99
CA GLY A 216 -5.21 -10.00 -5.57
C GLY A 216 -4.38 -9.89 -4.29
N ASP A 217 -3.82 -11.01 -3.86
CA ASP A 217 -2.79 -11.03 -2.83
C ASP A 217 -1.45 -10.48 -3.34
N ALA A 218 -0.51 -10.29 -2.45
CA ALA A 218 0.80 -9.73 -2.77
C ALA A 218 1.56 -10.57 -3.81
N GLU A 219 1.48 -11.91 -3.71
CA GLU A 219 2.14 -12.82 -4.62
C GLU A 219 1.59 -12.72 -6.03
N THR A 220 0.26 -12.72 -6.17
CA THR A 220 -0.42 -12.59 -7.46
C THR A 220 -0.08 -11.27 -8.16
N LEU A 221 -0.13 -10.15 -7.43
CA LEU A 221 0.20 -8.84 -8.02
C LEU A 221 1.66 -8.76 -8.45
N TYR A 222 2.55 -9.35 -7.66
CA TYR A 222 3.98 -9.32 -7.93
C TYR A 222 4.41 -10.28 -9.04
N THR A 223 3.81 -11.47 -9.14
CA THR A 223 4.23 -12.52 -10.08
C THR A 223 3.43 -12.59 -11.37
N ALA A 224 2.21 -12.09 -11.37
CA ALA A 224 1.27 -12.16 -12.50
C ALA A 224 0.59 -10.81 -12.77
N PRO A 225 1.38 -9.76 -13.15
CA PRO A 225 0.82 -8.47 -13.52
C PRO A 225 -0.05 -8.60 -14.77
N VAL A 226 -1.23 -7.93 -14.77
CA VAL A 226 -2.22 -8.02 -15.86
C VAL A 226 -1.86 -7.15 -17.06
N ASP A 227 -1.09 -6.08 -16.86
CA ASP A 227 -0.68 -5.15 -17.92
C ASP A 227 0.69 -4.51 -17.62
N LEU A 228 1.14 -3.66 -18.55
CA LEU A 228 2.41 -2.92 -18.42
C LEU A 228 2.46 -1.99 -17.21
N PHE A 229 1.31 -1.37 -16.87
CA PHE A 229 1.26 -0.49 -15.71
C PHE A 229 1.48 -1.30 -14.42
N ALA A 230 0.78 -2.42 -14.25
CA ALA A 230 0.94 -3.29 -13.09
C ALA A 230 2.38 -3.81 -12.98
N ALA A 231 2.97 -4.29 -14.07
CA ALA A 231 4.35 -4.77 -14.12
C ALA A 231 5.35 -3.67 -13.74
N GLY A 232 5.23 -2.48 -14.35
CA GLY A 232 6.14 -1.36 -14.07
C GLY A 232 5.95 -0.74 -12.69
N PHE A 233 4.73 -0.77 -12.16
CA PHE A 233 4.43 -0.17 -10.86
C PHE A 233 4.79 -1.09 -9.69
N ILE A 234 4.47 -2.40 -9.75
CA ILE A 234 4.66 -3.33 -8.60
C ILE A 234 6.06 -3.95 -8.56
N GLY A 235 6.63 -4.34 -9.69
CA GLY A 235 7.80 -5.22 -9.71
C GLY A 235 9.07 -4.60 -10.28
N ASN A 236 9.08 -3.32 -10.67
CA ASN A 236 10.22 -2.71 -11.37
C ASN A 236 10.72 -3.57 -12.54
N TYR A 237 9.82 -4.26 -13.24
CA TYR A 237 10.18 -5.17 -14.32
C TYR A 237 11.00 -4.50 -15.43
N ASN A 238 11.89 -5.24 -16.07
CA ASN A 238 12.40 -4.92 -17.37
C ASN A 238 11.25 -5.03 -18.38
N LEU A 239 10.79 -3.92 -18.92
CA LEU A 239 9.71 -3.87 -19.90
C LEU A 239 10.33 -3.76 -21.29
N LEU A 240 10.18 -4.80 -22.11
CA LEU A 240 10.75 -4.89 -23.44
C LEU A 240 9.63 -4.83 -24.49
N ASP A 241 9.81 -4.00 -25.52
CA ASP A 241 8.97 -4.09 -26.71
C ASP A 241 9.27 -5.37 -27.51
N ALA A 242 8.43 -5.69 -28.48
CA ALA A 242 8.54 -6.92 -29.27
C ALA A 242 9.90 -7.04 -30.01
N ASP A 243 10.46 -5.91 -30.49
CA ASP A 243 11.73 -5.89 -31.19
C ASP A 243 12.91 -6.15 -30.25
N SER A 244 12.92 -5.51 -29.08
CA SER A 244 13.95 -5.73 -28.04
C SER A 244 13.87 -7.14 -27.47
N ALA A 245 12.67 -7.65 -27.25
CA ALA A 245 12.45 -9.02 -26.82
C ALA A 245 12.94 -10.05 -27.84
N SER A 246 12.66 -9.82 -29.14
CA SER A 246 13.12 -10.68 -30.22
C SER A 246 14.64 -10.68 -30.35
N ARG A 247 15.29 -9.52 -30.21
CA ARG A 247 16.76 -9.40 -30.21
C ARG A 247 17.38 -10.11 -29.02
N LEU A 248 16.82 -9.92 -27.84
CA LEU A 248 17.31 -10.55 -26.60
C LEU A 248 17.23 -12.06 -26.68
N LEU A 249 16.06 -12.61 -27.04
CA LEU A 249 15.76 -14.04 -27.02
C LEU A 249 16.18 -14.78 -28.31
N GLN A 250 16.63 -14.06 -29.36
CA GLN A 250 16.96 -14.60 -30.69
C GLN A 250 15.85 -15.44 -31.31
N ARG A 251 14.60 -15.08 -31.04
CA ARG A 251 13.42 -15.69 -31.65
C ARG A 251 12.34 -14.63 -31.86
N PRO A 252 11.46 -14.78 -32.83
CA PRO A 252 10.34 -13.84 -33.00
C PRO A 252 9.46 -13.79 -31.75
N VAL A 253 9.20 -12.58 -31.28
CA VAL A 253 8.28 -12.27 -30.18
C VAL A 253 7.32 -11.22 -30.70
N SER A 254 6.01 -11.48 -30.61
CA SER A 254 4.97 -10.59 -31.12
C SER A 254 4.37 -9.68 -30.07
N SER A 255 4.63 -9.96 -28.80
CA SER A 255 4.10 -9.24 -27.62
C SER A 255 5.21 -8.52 -26.88
N ARG A 256 4.83 -7.61 -25.99
CA ARG A 256 5.76 -7.02 -25.02
C ARG A 256 6.09 -8.03 -23.95
N LEU A 257 7.32 -8.01 -23.44
CA LEU A 257 7.77 -8.86 -22.36
C LEU A 257 8.08 -8.06 -21.10
N ALA A 258 7.70 -8.60 -19.95
CA ALA A 258 8.10 -8.15 -18.64
C ALA A 258 8.98 -9.22 -17.98
N ILE A 259 10.18 -8.84 -17.52
CA ILE A 259 11.16 -9.73 -16.89
C ILE A 259 11.56 -9.13 -15.55
N ARG A 260 11.41 -9.86 -14.46
CA ARG A 260 11.82 -9.38 -13.13
C ARG A 260 13.34 -9.29 -13.02
N PRO A 261 13.89 -8.20 -12.44
CA PRO A 261 15.34 -8.06 -12.25
C PRO A 261 15.99 -9.22 -11.52
N GLU A 262 15.33 -9.76 -10.50
CA GLU A 262 15.81 -10.87 -9.68
C GLU A 262 15.67 -12.25 -10.34
N SER A 263 14.95 -12.35 -11.44
CA SER A 263 14.85 -13.59 -12.23
C SER A 263 15.96 -13.74 -13.28
N ILE A 264 16.82 -12.72 -13.36
CA ILE A 264 18.00 -12.75 -14.21
C ILE A 264 19.22 -13.00 -13.31
N SER A 265 19.95 -14.06 -13.57
CA SER A 265 21.18 -14.37 -12.84
C SER A 265 22.40 -13.93 -13.63
N LEU A 266 23.43 -13.43 -12.94
CA LEU A 266 24.76 -13.15 -13.49
C LEU A 266 25.70 -14.28 -13.12
N SER A 267 26.49 -14.75 -14.11
CA SER A 267 27.50 -15.77 -13.91
C SER A 267 28.69 -15.55 -14.85
N LEU A 268 29.72 -16.36 -14.73
CA LEU A 268 30.82 -16.40 -15.70
C LEU A 268 30.51 -17.30 -16.90
N THR A 269 29.46 -18.12 -16.78
CA THR A 269 29.00 -19.07 -17.83
C THR A 269 27.50 -18.99 -17.92
N GLY A 270 26.95 -18.46 -19.01
CA GLY A 270 25.52 -18.31 -19.25
C GLY A 270 25.21 -18.32 -20.72
N GLU A 271 23.93 -18.25 -21.08
CA GLU A 271 23.47 -18.29 -22.47
C GLU A 271 23.56 -16.94 -23.18
N LEU A 272 23.61 -15.84 -22.43
CA LEU A 272 23.55 -14.48 -22.95
C LEU A 272 24.79 -13.70 -22.50
N ASP A 273 25.65 -13.32 -23.45
CA ASP A 273 26.78 -12.45 -23.17
C ASP A 273 26.34 -10.99 -23.05
N GLY A 274 26.78 -10.33 -21.98
CA GLY A 274 26.48 -8.94 -21.68
C GLY A 274 27.68 -8.17 -21.15
N GLN A 275 27.49 -6.86 -21.06
CA GLN A 275 28.46 -5.94 -20.45
C GLN A 275 27.80 -5.10 -19.38
N VAL A 276 28.37 -5.08 -18.17
CA VAL A 276 27.93 -4.22 -17.08
C VAL A 276 28.13 -2.75 -17.49
N ARG A 277 27.09 -1.96 -17.47
CA ARG A 277 27.12 -0.52 -17.74
C ARG A 277 27.28 0.30 -16.46
N SER A 278 26.61 -0.11 -15.41
CA SER A 278 26.75 0.48 -14.07
C SER A 278 26.19 -0.46 -13.02
N HIS A 279 26.55 -0.21 -11.75
CA HIS A 279 25.97 -0.90 -10.62
C HIS A 279 25.62 0.06 -9.48
N SER A 280 24.72 -0.37 -8.59
CA SER A 280 24.30 0.37 -7.40
C SER A 280 24.10 -0.58 -6.22
N LEU A 281 24.66 -0.23 -5.07
CA LEU A 281 24.50 -0.99 -3.83
C LEU A 281 23.21 -0.55 -3.12
N LEU A 282 22.25 -1.44 -3.00
CA LEU A 282 20.96 -1.23 -2.35
C LEU A 282 20.84 -1.99 -1.01
N GLY A 283 21.97 -2.09 -0.29
CA GLY A 283 22.06 -2.85 0.95
C GLY A 283 22.29 -4.34 0.68
N ASN A 284 21.27 -5.17 0.86
CA ASN A 284 21.35 -6.62 0.62
C ASN A 284 21.23 -7.02 -0.86
N VAL A 285 21.02 -6.06 -1.76
CA VAL A 285 20.91 -6.27 -3.20
C VAL A 285 21.91 -5.37 -3.90
N ILE A 286 22.56 -5.90 -4.95
CA ILE A 286 23.32 -5.15 -5.93
C ILE A 286 22.48 -5.09 -7.19
N ARG A 287 22.14 -3.88 -7.63
CA ARG A 287 21.43 -3.64 -8.88
C ARG A 287 22.43 -3.31 -9.98
N TYR A 288 22.46 -4.12 -11.02
CA TYR A 288 23.26 -3.92 -12.22
C TYR A 288 22.41 -3.43 -13.37
N ARG A 289 22.99 -2.57 -14.20
CA ARG A 289 22.51 -2.31 -15.57
C ARG A 289 23.45 -3.03 -16.52
N VAL A 290 22.92 -3.97 -17.26
CA VAL A 290 23.70 -4.84 -18.17
C VAL A 290 23.16 -4.69 -19.57
N GLU A 291 24.04 -4.40 -20.52
CA GLU A 291 23.67 -4.39 -21.94
C GLU A 291 23.91 -5.76 -22.56
N VAL A 292 22.86 -6.31 -23.15
CA VAL A 292 22.86 -7.61 -23.86
C VAL A 292 22.26 -7.40 -25.24
N ARG A 293 23.03 -7.64 -26.30
CA ARG A 293 22.54 -7.52 -27.69
C ARG A 293 21.89 -6.16 -28.03
N GLY A 294 22.40 -5.08 -27.43
CA GLY A 294 21.85 -3.73 -27.58
C GLY A 294 20.54 -3.48 -26.81
N VAL A 295 20.20 -4.34 -25.86
CA VAL A 295 19.09 -4.18 -24.92
C VAL A 295 19.66 -3.98 -23.53
N GLU A 296 19.26 -2.90 -22.83
CA GLU A 296 19.63 -2.67 -21.44
C GLU A 296 18.68 -3.42 -20.52
N LEU A 297 19.24 -4.23 -19.60
CA LEU A 297 18.52 -4.98 -18.58
C LEU A 297 18.96 -4.54 -17.19
N VAL A 298 18.02 -4.41 -16.29
CA VAL A 298 18.23 -4.28 -14.85
C VAL A 298 18.29 -5.69 -14.25
N VAL A 299 19.33 -5.98 -13.48
CA VAL A 299 19.54 -7.29 -12.84
C VAL A 299 19.80 -7.06 -11.34
N ASP A 300 19.01 -7.70 -10.50
CA ASP A 300 19.15 -7.62 -9.04
C ASP A 300 19.77 -8.91 -8.51
N VAL A 301 20.95 -8.79 -7.89
CA VAL A 301 21.70 -9.90 -7.33
C VAL A 301 21.85 -9.72 -5.81
N LEU A 302 21.76 -10.79 -5.04
CA LEU A 302 22.00 -10.72 -3.60
C LEU A 302 23.46 -10.34 -3.32
N ASN A 303 23.65 -9.31 -2.50
CA ASN A 303 24.96 -8.89 -2.01
C ASN A 303 25.44 -9.83 -0.90
N ARG A 304 26.22 -10.85 -1.26
CA ARG A 304 26.74 -11.87 -0.31
C ARG A 304 28.16 -11.58 0.14
N SER A 305 29.00 -11.10 -0.78
CA SER A 305 30.39 -10.78 -0.51
C SER A 305 30.92 -9.71 -1.48
N SER A 306 32.03 -9.08 -1.12
CA SER A 306 32.71 -8.14 -2.01
C SER A 306 33.32 -8.80 -3.26
N GLU A 307 33.48 -10.12 -3.25
CA GLU A 307 34.02 -10.88 -4.38
C GLU A 307 32.97 -11.08 -5.49
N ASP A 308 31.68 -10.92 -5.17
CA ASP A 308 30.58 -11.04 -6.12
C ASP A 308 30.33 -9.74 -6.91
N LEU A 309 31.13 -8.67 -6.66
CA LEU A 309 30.93 -7.38 -7.30
C LEU A 309 31.56 -7.37 -8.70
N HIS A 310 30.70 -7.19 -9.71
CA HIS A 310 31.13 -6.97 -11.09
C HIS A 310 31.40 -5.48 -11.35
N ALA A 311 32.56 -5.17 -11.88
CA ALA A 311 32.94 -3.81 -12.21
C ALA A 311 32.24 -3.27 -13.46
N ASP A 312 32.08 -1.94 -13.52
CA ASP A 312 31.59 -1.27 -14.73
C ASP A 312 32.50 -1.60 -15.92
N GLY A 313 31.90 -1.94 -17.06
CA GLY A 313 32.59 -2.41 -18.26
C GLY A 313 32.95 -3.91 -18.28
N GLN A 314 32.80 -4.63 -17.17
CA GLN A 314 33.07 -6.06 -17.10
C GLN A 314 32.12 -6.86 -17.99
N ARG A 315 32.66 -7.86 -18.68
CA ARG A 315 31.85 -8.86 -19.40
C ARG A 315 31.29 -9.87 -18.42
N VAL A 316 30.03 -10.16 -18.56
CA VAL A 316 29.28 -11.13 -17.74
C VAL A 316 28.39 -11.97 -18.63
N SER A 317 28.06 -13.14 -18.19
CA SER A 317 27.03 -13.97 -18.82
C SER A 317 25.75 -13.95 -18.00
N LEU A 318 24.60 -13.91 -18.67
CA LEU A 318 23.29 -13.89 -18.02
C LEU A 318 22.52 -15.18 -18.33
N ALA A 319 21.76 -15.63 -17.36
CA ALA A 319 20.71 -16.63 -17.57
C ALA A 319 19.37 -16.04 -17.11
N ILE A 320 18.35 -16.17 -17.96
CA ILE A 320 16.99 -15.73 -17.66
C ILE A 320 16.16 -16.97 -17.41
N ASP A 321 15.46 -17.00 -16.25
CA ASP A 321 14.51 -18.07 -15.98
C ASP A 321 13.36 -18.02 -17.00
N PRO A 322 13.17 -19.05 -17.84
CA PRO A 322 12.11 -19.06 -18.85
C PRO A 322 10.71 -18.92 -18.25
N THR A 323 10.52 -19.37 -17.00
CA THR A 323 9.21 -19.27 -16.31
C THR A 323 8.91 -17.86 -15.82
N ALA A 324 9.91 -16.98 -15.78
CA ALA A 324 9.78 -15.59 -15.37
C ALA A 324 9.46 -14.63 -16.53
N LEU A 325 9.48 -15.10 -17.78
CA LEU A 325 9.07 -14.32 -18.95
C LEU A 325 7.54 -14.16 -18.94
N ARG A 326 7.08 -12.91 -18.86
CA ARG A 326 5.64 -12.60 -18.90
C ARG A 326 5.30 -11.78 -20.13
N GLU A 327 4.36 -12.27 -20.92
CA GLU A 327 3.74 -11.46 -21.96
C GLU A 327 2.72 -10.52 -21.33
N VAL A 328 2.82 -9.23 -21.66
CA VAL A 328 1.96 -8.17 -21.11
C VAL A 328 1.36 -7.36 -22.26
N ALA A 329 0.09 -6.99 -22.07
CA ALA A 329 -0.68 -6.24 -23.08
C ALA A 329 -0.34 -4.74 -23.07
#